data_ea62029ed299c3935d99815ee709a485
#
_entry.id   ea62029ed299c3935d99815ee709a485
#
_cell.length_a   1.000
_cell.length_b   1.000
_cell.length_c   1.000
_cell.angle_alpha   90.00
_cell.angle_beta   90.00
_cell.angle_gamma   90.00
#
_symmetry.space_group_name_H-M   'P 1'
#
loop_
_entity.id
_entity.type
_entity.pdbx_description
1 polymer ?
#
loop_
_entity_poly.entity_id
_entity_poly.type
_entity_poly.pdbx_seq_one_letter_code
_entity_poly.pdbx_strand_id
1 'polypeptide(L)'
;MDPMIENEIERGLIEKAKRVLPGGTFGNVSSEVVIRKGRGGRVWDESGREYVDFLLGSGPMLVGHAHPEVTAAAQARIAQGTTFFANNRYGIELAEAIVEAVPCAEQVRFVSTGSEADLYAMRAVRAFRKRDKILKFEGGYHGMSDYSLMSLAPKRPGNFPQPIPDSAGIPRSLRDEILVAPFNDLEVVASLLREHKDDLAGVILEPFQRIIPPAPGFIEGLRKITAEHGIPLIFNEVVTGFRLAYGGAQEYYGVVPDLCTLGKVIGGGFPLAAIAGRADIMAHFDRDRVGDEGFLMQVGTLSGNPVAAAAGLATLEILRRPGAYERLFATGRELMNTLAELLKRSGLPARLVGEPPLFDVVFTGDPVRDYRGTLRGDADMLRRFNALLRERGVLKGESKYYVSLAHTSEDIRHTREAWSSALEALTAD
;
A
#
# COMPACT_ATOMS: atom_id res chain seq x y z
N MET A 1 29.60 -17.52 -13.00
CA MET A 1 29.39 -16.92 -14.33
C MET A 1 30.25 -15.67 -14.40
N ASP A 2 30.80 -15.33 -15.56
CA ASP A 2 31.68 -14.16 -15.69
C ASP A 2 30.83 -12.88 -15.51
N PRO A 3 31.22 -11.91 -14.63
CA PRO A 3 30.48 -10.67 -14.40
C PRO A 3 30.26 -9.81 -15.66
N MET A 4 31.15 -9.91 -16.66
CA MET A 4 30.97 -9.23 -17.95
C MET A 4 29.82 -9.83 -18.75
N ILE A 5 29.65 -11.16 -18.73
CA ILE A 5 28.58 -11.88 -19.44
C ILE A 5 27.22 -11.60 -18.76
N GLU A 6 27.17 -11.59 -17.43
CA GLU A 6 25.94 -11.27 -16.68
C GLU A 6 25.47 -9.83 -16.98
N ASN A 7 26.39 -8.87 -17.03
CA ASN A 7 26.09 -7.48 -17.38
C ASN A 7 25.57 -7.31 -18.84
N GLU A 8 26.02 -8.15 -19.76
CA GLU A 8 25.51 -8.19 -21.15
C GLU A 8 24.07 -8.73 -21.21
N ILE A 9 23.76 -9.76 -20.41
CA ILE A 9 22.42 -10.34 -20.32
C ILE A 9 21.43 -9.29 -19.81
N GLU A 10 21.72 -8.62 -18.72
CA GLU A 10 20.85 -7.57 -18.15
C GLU A 10 20.61 -6.43 -19.14
N ARG A 11 21.67 -5.95 -19.78
CA ARG A 11 21.57 -4.91 -20.81
C ARG A 11 20.70 -5.33 -21.98
N GLY A 12 20.87 -6.58 -22.45
CA GLY A 12 20.03 -7.17 -23.49
C GLY A 12 18.55 -7.26 -23.10
N LEU A 13 18.25 -7.59 -21.83
CA LEU A 13 16.88 -7.60 -21.30
C LEU A 13 16.28 -6.20 -21.21
N ILE A 14 17.04 -5.20 -20.77
CA ILE A 14 16.60 -3.80 -20.71
C ILE A 14 16.26 -3.29 -22.12
N GLU A 15 17.13 -3.54 -23.12
CA GLU A 15 16.85 -3.16 -24.52
C GLU A 15 15.65 -3.89 -25.10
N LYS A 16 15.46 -5.17 -24.74
CA LYS A 16 14.28 -5.92 -25.11
C LYS A 16 13.01 -5.32 -24.46
N ALA A 17 13.06 -4.98 -23.18
CA ALA A 17 11.95 -4.34 -22.45
C ALA A 17 11.53 -3.04 -23.11
N LYS A 18 12.48 -2.16 -23.46
CA LYS A 18 12.20 -0.90 -24.19
C LYS A 18 11.47 -1.11 -25.52
N ARG A 19 11.74 -2.23 -26.20
CA ARG A 19 11.08 -2.56 -27.48
C ARG A 19 9.67 -3.13 -27.32
N VAL A 20 9.42 -3.92 -26.26
CA VAL A 20 8.15 -4.69 -26.12
C VAL A 20 7.22 -4.18 -25.04
N LEU A 21 7.70 -3.31 -24.14
CA LEU A 21 6.90 -2.74 -23.05
C LEU A 21 6.81 -1.22 -23.22
N PRO A 22 5.64 -0.62 -23.09
CA PRO A 22 5.53 0.84 -23.04
C PRO A 22 6.40 1.44 -21.94
N GLY A 23 7.28 2.36 -22.29
CA GLY A 23 8.24 2.94 -21.35
C GLY A 23 9.34 1.98 -20.85
N GLY A 24 9.44 0.77 -21.40
CA GLY A 24 10.43 -0.24 -21.01
C GLY A 24 10.20 -0.89 -19.65
N THR A 25 8.99 -0.73 -19.07
CA THR A 25 8.65 -1.20 -17.71
C THR A 25 7.27 -1.84 -17.66
N PHE A 26 6.97 -2.52 -16.55
CA PHE A 26 5.61 -3.02 -16.25
C PHE A 26 4.67 -1.93 -15.70
N GLY A 27 5.06 -0.65 -15.76
CA GLY A 27 4.30 0.46 -15.16
C GLY A 27 4.52 0.62 -13.65
N ASN A 28 5.48 -0.10 -13.08
CA ASN A 28 5.86 -0.02 -11.67
C ASN A 28 6.99 1.00 -11.46
N VAL A 29 8.08 0.58 -10.81
CA VAL A 29 9.27 1.41 -10.64
C VAL A 29 10.04 1.48 -11.97
N SER A 30 10.64 2.63 -12.28
CA SER A 30 11.60 2.77 -13.40
C SER A 30 12.73 1.76 -13.21
N SER A 31 12.90 0.85 -14.18
CA SER A 31 13.85 -0.24 -14.02
C SER A 31 15.14 -0.01 -14.79
N GLU A 32 16.13 0.45 -14.07
CA GLU A 32 17.54 0.27 -14.49
C GLU A 32 18.12 -1.05 -13.96
N VAL A 33 17.27 -1.88 -13.34
CA VAL A 33 17.62 -3.14 -12.68
C VAL A 33 16.60 -4.22 -13.06
N VAL A 34 17.08 -5.37 -13.49
CA VAL A 34 16.25 -6.54 -13.79
C VAL A 34 16.48 -7.59 -12.70
N ILE A 35 15.49 -7.77 -11.85
CA ILE A 35 15.61 -8.71 -10.71
C ILE A 35 15.46 -10.14 -11.19
N ARG A 36 16.47 -10.98 -10.88
CA ARG A 36 16.52 -12.40 -11.18
C ARG A 36 15.90 -13.26 -10.07
N LYS A 37 16.18 -12.93 -8.81
CA LYS A 37 15.70 -13.70 -7.64
C LYS A 37 15.62 -12.85 -6.39
N GLY A 38 14.82 -13.30 -5.41
CA GLY A 38 14.79 -12.77 -4.06
C GLY A 38 14.85 -13.88 -3.01
N ARG A 39 15.46 -13.62 -1.86
CA ARG A 39 15.49 -14.51 -0.70
C ARG A 39 15.62 -13.72 0.59
N GLY A 40 14.72 -13.94 1.53
CA GLY A 40 14.69 -13.19 2.78
C GLY A 40 14.52 -11.68 2.54
N GLY A 41 15.36 -10.86 3.13
CA GLY A 41 15.39 -9.40 2.94
C GLY A 41 16.22 -8.91 1.75
N ARG A 42 16.60 -9.79 0.82
CA ARG A 42 17.54 -9.46 -0.26
C ARG A 42 17.04 -9.88 -1.63
N VAL A 43 17.49 -9.15 -2.67
CA VAL A 43 17.26 -9.48 -4.08
C VAL A 43 18.58 -9.43 -4.86
N TRP A 44 18.62 -10.12 -5.99
CA TRP A 44 19.75 -10.15 -6.93
C TRP A 44 19.23 -9.80 -8.32
N ASP A 45 19.95 -8.92 -9.00
CA ASP A 45 19.70 -8.61 -10.40
C ASP A 45 20.31 -9.66 -11.35
N GLU A 46 20.08 -9.48 -12.65
CA GLU A 46 20.62 -10.35 -13.69
C GLU A 46 22.14 -10.21 -13.87
N SER A 47 22.72 -9.13 -13.40
CA SER A 47 24.18 -8.93 -13.33
C SER A 47 24.82 -9.60 -12.11
N GLY A 48 24.02 -10.30 -11.27
CA GLY A 48 24.49 -10.98 -10.06
C GLY A 48 24.69 -10.07 -8.85
N ARG A 49 24.42 -8.78 -8.97
CA ARG A 49 24.57 -7.81 -7.90
C ARG A 49 23.46 -8.02 -6.84
N GLU A 50 23.87 -7.99 -5.59
CA GLU A 50 23.02 -8.17 -4.43
C GLU A 50 22.57 -6.84 -3.84
N TYR A 51 21.32 -6.78 -3.37
CA TYR A 51 20.73 -5.61 -2.71
C TYR A 51 20.00 -6.04 -1.45
N VAL A 52 20.16 -5.27 -0.37
CA VAL A 52 19.17 -5.27 0.73
C VAL A 52 17.91 -4.62 0.20
N ASP A 53 16.79 -5.33 0.27
CA ASP A 53 15.56 -4.92 -0.40
C ASP A 53 14.55 -4.31 0.57
N PHE A 54 14.39 -2.99 0.48
CA PHE A 54 13.32 -2.23 1.14
C PHE A 54 12.16 -1.88 0.19
N LEU A 55 12.19 -2.29 -1.07
CA LEU A 55 11.04 -2.22 -1.98
C LEU A 55 10.04 -3.32 -1.66
N LEU A 56 10.53 -4.56 -1.41
CA LEU A 56 9.74 -5.71 -0.99
C LEU A 56 8.48 -5.94 -1.84
N GLY A 57 8.62 -5.77 -3.18
CA GLY A 57 7.51 -5.87 -4.12
C GLY A 57 6.43 -4.79 -3.94
N SER A 58 6.78 -3.64 -3.38
CA SER A 58 5.87 -2.57 -2.92
C SER A 58 5.02 -2.99 -1.71
N GLY A 59 5.60 -3.84 -0.84
CA GLY A 59 5.09 -4.14 0.49
C GLY A 59 4.55 -5.54 0.77
N PRO A 60 4.19 -6.41 -0.20
CA PRO A 60 3.64 -7.73 0.11
C PRO A 60 4.62 -8.66 0.83
N MET A 61 5.93 -8.48 0.64
CA MET A 61 6.95 -9.40 1.16
C MET A 61 7.30 -9.12 2.63
N LEU A 62 6.29 -8.96 3.48
CA LEU A 62 6.46 -8.66 4.91
C LEU A 62 7.24 -9.74 5.67
N VAL A 63 7.13 -11.01 5.27
CA VAL A 63 7.88 -12.14 5.81
C VAL A 63 9.16 -12.46 5.01
N GLY A 64 9.49 -11.63 4.00
CA GLY A 64 10.63 -11.79 3.12
C GLY A 64 10.34 -12.59 1.85
N HIS A 65 11.28 -12.50 0.89
CA HIS A 65 11.21 -13.25 -0.36
C HIS A 65 11.43 -14.74 -0.14
N ALA A 66 10.71 -15.58 -0.91
CA ALA A 66 10.83 -17.02 -0.93
C ALA A 66 10.83 -17.66 0.47
N HIS A 67 9.96 -17.18 1.37
CA HIS A 67 9.84 -17.75 2.72
C HIS A 67 9.49 -19.24 2.61
N PRO A 68 10.23 -20.14 3.28
CA PRO A 68 10.07 -21.58 3.06
C PRO A 68 8.66 -22.11 3.24
N GLU A 69 7.96 -21.70 4.29
CA GLU A 69 6.59 -22.15 4.60
C GLU A 69 5.59 -21.62 3.57
N VAL A 70 5.70 -20.35 3.17
CA VAL A 70 4.82 -19.74 2.15
C VAL A 70 5.05 -20.40 0.78
N THR A 71 6.32 -20.63 0.43
CA THR A 71 6.70 -21.31 -0.81
C THR A 71 6.16 -22.73 -0.85
N ALA A 72 6.32 -23.50 0.24
CA ALA A 72 5.83 -24.87 0.33
C ALA A 72 4.30 -24.93 0.22
N ALA A 73 3.56 -24.04 0.88
CA ALA A 73 2.11 -23.97 0.80
C ALA A 73 1.63 -23.69 -0.64
N ALA A 74 2.27 -22.72 -1.32
CA ALA A 74 1.96 -22.40 -2.71
C ALA A 74 2.27 -23.57 -3.67
N GLN A 75 3.43 -24.20 -3.55
CA GLN A 75 3.84 -25.33 -4.38
C GLN A 75 2.90 -26.52 -4.21
N ALA A 76 2.55 -26.88 -2.97
CA ALA A 76 1.60 -27.95 -2.68
C ALA A 76 0.23 -27.67 -3.31
N ARG A 77 -0.19 -26.40 -3.34
CA ARG A 77 -1.46 -26.01 -3.94
C ARG A 77 -1.42 -26.01 -5.46
N ILE A 78 -0.35 -25.52 -6.08
CA ILE A 78 -0.16 -25.52 -7.53
C ILE A 78 -0.31 -26.94 -8.10
N ALA A 79 0.23 -27.94 -7.42
CA ALA A 79 0.14 -29.34 -7.83
C ALA A 79 -1.29 -29.92 -7.86
N GLN A 80 -2.28 -29.23 -7.25
CA GLN A 80 -3.68 -29.67 -7.19
C GLN A 80 -4.64 -28.80 -8.00
N GLY A 81 -4.12 -27.82 -8.75
CA GLY A 81 -4.90 -26.87 -9.57
C GLY A 81 -4.92 -25.46 -9.00
N THR A 82 -5.00 -24.48 -9.90
CA THR A 82 -4.75 -23.07 -9.58
C THR A 82 -5.97 -22.17 -9.69
N THR A 83 -6.99 -22.55 -10.51
CA THR A 83 -8.15 -21.69 -10.80
C THR A 83 -9.36 -22.55 -11.11
N PHE A 84 -10.43 -22.38 -10.33
CA PHE A 84 -11.63 -23.23 -10.46
C PHE A 84 -12.89 -22.45 -10.85
N PHE A 85 -12.89 -21.12 -10.73
CA PHE A 85 -14.08 -20.28 -10.88
C PHE A 85 -15.25 -20.73 -9.99
N ALA A 86 -14.93 -21.30 -8.83
CA ALA A 86 -15.84 -21.83 -7.82
C ALA A 86 -15.24 -21.65 -6.43
N ASN A 87 -16.07 -21.82 -5.40
CA ASN A 87 -15.60 -21.85 -4.04
C ASN A 87 -14.55 -22.94 -3.83
N ASN A 88 -13.52 -22.62 -3.04
CA ASN A 88 -12.49 -23.55 -2.65
C ASN A 88 -12.15 -23.38 -1.17
N ARG A 89 -11.68 -24.44 -0.56
CA ARG A 89 -11.36 -24.52 0.85
C ARG A 89 -10.44 -23.39 1.33
N TYR A 90 -9.35 -23.14 0.64
CA TYR A 90 -8.34 -22.16 1.06
C TYR A 90 -8.85 -20.72 1.00
N GLY A 91 -9.67 -20.39 -0.01
CA GLY A 91 -10.33 -19.09 -0.09
C GLY A 91 -11.30 -18.88 1.08
N ILE A 92 -12.07 -19.92 1.47
CA ILE A 92 -12.98 -19.85 2.60
C ILE A 92 -12.21 -19.71 3.92
N GLU A 93 -11.18 -20.51 4.15
CA GLU A 93 -10.34 -20.45 5.36
C GLU A 93 -9.61 -19.10 5.48
N LEU A 94 -9.14 -18.52 4.37
CA LEU A 94 -8.55 -17.18 4.38
C LEU A 94 -9.58 -16.09 4.70
N ALA A 95 -10.81 -16.21 4.19
CA ALA A 95 -11.87 -15.28 4.55
C ALA A 95 -12.20 -15.35 6.04
N GLU A 96 -12.28 -16.56 6.61
CA GLU A 96 -12.46 -16.77 8.05
C GLU A 96 -11.33 -16.14 8.87
N ALA A 97 -10.07 -16.38 8.49
CA ALA A 97 -8.91 -15.79 9.17
C ALA A 97 -8.90 -14.24 9.11
N ILE A 98 -9.40 -13.65 8.01
CA ILE A 98 -9.56 -12.19 7.89
C ILE A 98 -10.67 -11.69 8.82
N VAL A 99 -11.81 -12.37 8.86
CA VAL A 99 -12.93 -12.01 9.75
C VAL A 99 -12.53 -12.09 11.22
N GLU A 100 -11.75 -13.09 11.61
CA GLU A 100 -11.24 -13.23 12.98
C GLU A 100 -10.23 -12.14 13.37
N ALA A 101 -9.44 -11.66 12.41
CA ALA A 101 -8.32 -10.74 12.67
C ALA A 101 -8.72 -9.26 12.58
N VAL A 102 -9.56 -8.88 11.60
CA VAL A 102 -9.79 -7.49 11.20
C VAL A 102 -11.07 -6.96 11.85
N PRO A 103 -11.00 -5.94 12.72
CA PRO A 103 -12.13 -5.54 13.59
C PRO A 103 -13.45 -5.20 12.87
N CYS A 104 -13.40 -4.59 11.66
CA CYS A 104 -14.62 -4.26 10.92
C CYS A 104 -15.17 -5.43 10.09
N ALA A 105 -14.41 -6.53 9.93
CA ALA A 105 -14.73 -7.56 8.97
C ALA A 105 -15.78 -8.55 9.50
N GLU A 106 -17.03 -8.40 9.11
CA GLU A 106 -18.09 -9.40 9.32
C GLU A 106 -18.21 -10.34 8.10
N GLN A 107 -17.91 -9.84 6.90
CA GLN A 107 -17.86 -10.61 5.64
C GLN A 107 -16.71 -10.12 4.75
N VAL A 108 -16.27 -11.01 3.85
CA VAL A 108 -15.15 -10.76 2.93
C VAL A 108 -15.55 -11.07 1.49
N ARG A 109 -15.15 -10.23 0.54
CA ARG A 109 -15.26 -10.45 -0.89
C ARG A 109 -13.90 -10.33 -1.56
N PHE A 110 -13.41 -11.40 -2.17
CA PHE A 110 -12.11 -11.39 -2.84
C PHE A 110 -12.18 -10.79 -4.25
N VAL A 111 -11.08 -10.14 -4.61
CA VAL A 111 -10.74 -9.62 -5.95
C VAL A 111 -9.25 -9.90 -6.20
N SER A 112 -8.74 -9.53 -7.39
CA SER A 112 -7.35 -9.84 -7.74
C SER A 112 -6.37 -8.72 -7.37
N THR A 113 -6.84 -7.46 -7.33
CA THR A 113 -5.97 -6.29 -7.12
C THR A 113 -6.56 -5.31 -6.09
N GLY A 114 -5.69 -4.55 -5.42
CA GLY A 114 -6.13 -3.46 -4.53
C GLY A 114 -6.96 -2.40 -5.25
N SER A 115 -6.67 -2.15 -6.54
CA SER A 115 -7.47 -1.21 -7.37
C SER A 115 -8.91 -1.67 -7.54
N GLU A 116 -9.14 -2.97 -7.74
CA GLU A 116 -10.49 -3.55 -7.76
C GLU A 116 -11.14 -3.47 -6.38
N ALA A 117 -10.40 -3.77 -5.31
CA ALA A 117 -10.93 -3.71 -3.95
C ALA A 117 -11.46 -2.30 -3.62
N ASP A 118 -10.66 -1.26 -3.89
CA ASP A 118 -11.05 0.13 -3.64
C ASP A 118 -12.23 0.57 -4.53
N LEU A 119 -12.22 0.19 -5.81
CA LEU A 119 -13.33 0.48 -6.74
C LEU A 119 -14.64 -0.15 -6.24
N TYR A 120 -14.61 -1.43 -5.86
CA TYR A 120 -15.82 -2.11 -5.38
C TYR A 120 -16.24 -1.65 -3.98
N ALA A 121 -15.33 -1.26 -3.10
CA ALA A 121 -15.68 -0.66 -1.82
C ALA A 121 -16.42 0.68 -2.00
N MET A 122 -15.93 1.55 -2.89
CA MET A 122 -16.64 2.80 -3.23
C MET A 122 -18.00 2.52 -3.88
N ARG A 123 -18.11 1.50 -4.73
CA ARG A 123 -19.38 1.12 -5.34
C ARG A 123 -20.36 0.53 -4.32
N ALA A 124 -19.87 -0.24 -3.32
CA ALA A 124 -20.69 -0.82 -2.27
C ALA A 124 -21.36 0.27 -1.40
N VAL A 125 -20.61 1.30 -1.01
CA VAL A 125 -21.18 2.40 -0.22
C VAL A 125 -22.14 3.26 -1.04
N ARG A 126 -21.93 3.41 -2.38
CA ARG A 126 -22.89 4.03 -3.29
C ARG A 126 -24.20 3.25 -3.35
N ALA A 127 -24.13 1.93 -3.51
CA ALA A 127 -25.31 1.07 -3.52
C ALA A 127 -26.05 1.12 -2.17
N PHE A 128 -25.33 1.07 -1.06
CA PHE A 128 -25.87 1.10 0.29
C PHE A 128 -26.57 2.43 0.60
N ARG A 129 -25.95 3.56 0.32
CA ARG A 129 -26.53 4.88 0.62
C ARG A 129 -27.43 5.45 -0.46
N LYS A 130 -27.39 4.90 -1.69
CA LYS A 130 -28.05 5.44 -2.89
C LYS A 130 -27.67 6.90 -3.13
N ARG A 131 -26.36 7.17 -3.07
CA ARG A 131 -25.71 8.46 -3.31
C ARG A 131 -24.48 8.24 -4.17
N ASP A 132 -23.99 9.29 -4.84
CA ASP A 132 -22.96 9.14 -5.87
C ASP A 132 -21.59 9.61 -5.41
N LYS A 133 -21.51 10.68 -4.60
CA LYS A 133 -20.24 11.30 -4.26
C LYS A 133 -19.41 10.54 -3.25
N ILE A 134 -18.11 10.49 -3.49
CA ILE A 134 -17.10 9.97 -2.56
C ILE A 134 -16.18 11.10 -2.12
N LEU A 135 -15.96 11.25 -0.83
CA LEU A 135 -14.89 12.08 -0.30
C LEU A 135 -13.63 11.26 -0.13
N LYS A 136 -12.51 11.74 -0.69
CA LYS A 136 -11.17 11.19 -0.51
C LYS A 136 -10.18 12.28 -0.07
N PHE A 137 -8.96 11.89 0.26
CA PHE A 137 -7.93 12.82 0.71
C PHE A 137 -6.88 13.05 -0.40
N GLU A 138 -6.44 14.32 -0.55
CA GLU A 138 -5.40 14.70 -1.50
C GLU A 138 -4.12 13.92 -1.25
N GLY A 139 -3.53 13.31 -2.29
CA GLY A 139 -2.37 12.46 -2.17
C GLY A 139 -2.63 11.01 -1.78
N GLY A 140 -3.87 10.65 -1.39
CA GLY A 140 -4.28 9.29 -1.03
C GLY A 140 -4.34 8.36 -2.24
N TYR A 141 -3.73 7.18 -2.13
CA TYR A 141 -3.68 6.17 -3.18
C TYR A 141 -4.79 5.12 -3.00
N HIS A 142 -5.70 5.05 -3.95
CA HIS A 142 -6.81 4.10 -3.94
C HIS A 142 -6.90 3.30 -5.25
N GLY A 143 -5.74 2.93 -5.81
CA GLY A 143 -5.65 2.21 -7.08
C GLY A 143 -5.76 3.10 -8.32
N MET A 144 -6.08 2.47 -9.45
CA MET A 144 -5.97 3.08 -10.79
C MET A 144 -7.32 3.29 -11.48
N SER A 145 -8.44 3.23 -10.74
CA SER A 145 -9.75 3.62 -11.31
C SER A 145 -9.81 5.14 -11.51
N ASP A 146 -10.65 5.58 -12.43
CA ASP A 146 -10.82 7.01 -12.75
C ASP A 146 -11.19 7.84 -11.51
N TYR A 147 -11.99 7.29 -10.60
CA TYR A 147 -12.31 7.92 -9.31
C TYR A 147 -11.09 8.06 -8.40
N SER A 148 -10.25 7.03 -8.36
CA SER A 148 -9.05 6.97 -7.50
C SER A 148 -7.95 7.92 -7.99
N LEU A 149 -7.87 8.14 -9.31
CA LEU A 149 -6.89 9.03 -9.95
C LEU A 149 -7.23 10.53 -9.82
N MET A 150 -8.31 10.88 -9.14
CA MET A 150 -8.63 12.25 -8.79
C MET A 150 -7.78 12.71 -7.59
N SER A 151 -6.93 13.70 -7.77
CA SER A 151 -6.00 14.25 -6.74
C SER A 151 -5.17 13.18 -6.03
N LEU A 152 -4.66 12.21 -6.80
CA LEU A 152 -3.74 11.18 -6.31
C LEU A 152 -2.34 11.77 -6.04
N ALA A 153 -1.81 12.53 -7.00
CA ALA A 153 -0.49 13.14 -6.92
C ALA A 153 -0.41 14.43 -7.76
N PRO A 154 -1.32 15.40 -7.56
CA PRO A 154 -1.38 16.59 -8.40
C PRO A 154 -0.13 17.44 -8.22
N LYS A 155 0.62 17.67 -9.31
CA LYS A 155 1.79 18.54 -9.32
C LYS A 155 1.44 20.00 -9.01
N ARG A 156 0.20 20.38 -9.29
CA ARG A 156 -0.39 21.70 -8.99
C ARG A 156 -1.72 21.48 -8.26
N PRO A 157 -1.70 21.40 -6.93
CA PRO A 157 -2.90 21.22 -6.15
C PRO A 157 -3.92 22.34 -6.40
N GLY A 158 -5.20 21.96 -6.44
CA GLY A 158 -6.32 22.89 -6.58
C GLY A 158 -6.87 23.39 -5.24
N ASN A 159 -8.02 24.04 -5.30
CA ASN A 159 -8.77 24.43 -4.11
C ASN A 159 -9.72 23.27 -3.70
N PHE A 160 -9.76 22.99 -2.40
CA PHE A 160 -10.74 22.03 -1.88
C PHE A 160 -12.17 22.57 -2.02
N PRO A 161 -13.17 21.71 -2.31
CA PRO A 161 -13.08 20.27 -2.45
C PRO A 161 -12.86 19.77 -3.89
N GLN A 162 -12.41 20.60 -4.82
CA GLN A 162 -12.33 20.28 -6.26
C GLN A 162 -11.25 19.24 -6.56
N PRO A 163 -11.59 18.13 -7.25
CA PRO A 163 -10.62 17.12 -7.67
C PRO A 163 -9.83 17.55 -8.90
N ILE A 164 -8.56 17.17 -8.93
CA ILE A 164 -7.66 17.33 -10.09
C ILE A 164 -7.43 15.94 -10.71
N PRO A 165 -7.75 15.71 -11.99
CA PRO A 165 -7.39 14.45 -12.65
C PRO A 165 -5.87 14.34 -12.82
N ASP A 166 -5.28 13.26 -12.35
CA ASP A 166 -3.83 13.00 -12.45
C ASP A 166 -3.46 12.11 -13.65
N SER A 167 -4.42 11.78 -14.50
CA SER A 167 -4.18 10.97 -15.71
C SER A 167 -4.97 11.51 -16.90
N ALA A 168 -4.41 11.32 -18.09
CA ALA A 168 -5.17 11.43 -19.33
C ALA A 168 -6.22 10.32 -19.42
N GLY A 169 -7.30 10.57 -20.16
CA GLY A 169 -8.37 9.59 -20.41
C GLY A 169 -9.49 9.58 -19.36
N ILE A 170 -9.36 10.26 -18.26
CA ILE A 170 -10.43 10.35 -17.24
C ILE A 170 -11.58 11.22 -17.78
N PRO A 171 -12.84 10.72 -17.80
CA PRO A 171 -14.00 11.50 -18.22
C PRO A 171 -14.24 12.74 -17.36
N ARG A 172 -14.54 13.87 -18.00
CA ARG A 172 -14.77 15.13 -17.26
C ARG A 172 -15.95 15.07 -16.29
N SER A 173 -16.97 14.30 -16.62
CA SER A 173 -18.17 14.10 -15.81
C SER A 173 -17.90 13.48 -14.44
N LEU A 174 -16.79 12.75 -14.27
CA LEU A 174 -16.43 12.13 -13.00
C LEU A 174 -15.91 13.12 -11.95
N ARG A 175 -15.57 14.35 -12.34
CA ARG A 175 -15.12 15.38 -11.38
C ARG A 175 -16.18 15.70 -10.34
N ASP A 176 -17.44 15.69 -10.73
CA ASP A 176 -18.54 16.05 -9.83
C ASP A 176 -18.88 14.92 -8.83
N GLU A 177 -18.34 13.74 -9.07
CA GLU A 177 -18.54 12.54 -8.23
C GLU A 177 -17.51 12.39 -7.10
N ILE A 178 -16.46 13.21 -7.10
CA ILE A 178 -15.37 13.15 -6.12
C ILE A 178 -15.21 14.48 -5.41
N LEU A 179 -15.19 14.43 -4.10
CA LEU A 179 -14.76 15.53 -3.24
C LEU A 179 -13.37 15.20 -2.68
N VAL A 180 -12.52 16.21 -2.60
CA VAL A 180 -11.15 16.08 -2.09
C VAL A 180 -10.99 16.94 -0.84
N ALA A 181 -10.38 16.37 0.19
CA ALA A 181 -10.10 17.06 1.45
C ALA A 181 -8.59 16.98 1.79
N PRO A 182 -8.07 17.91 2.60
CA PRO A 182 -6.71 17.79 3.14
C PRO A 182 -6.66 16.69 4.21
N PHE A 183 -5.62 15.86 4.17
CA PHE A 183 -5.35 14.91 5.25
C PHE A 183 -4.86 15.66 6.50
N ASN A 184 -5.22 15.20 7.68
CA ASN A 184 -4.86 15.81 8.96
C ASN A 184 -5.46 17.21 9.25
N ASP A 185 -6.49 17.60 8.50
CA ASP A 185 -7.26 18.82 8.75
C ASP A 185 -8.73 18.47 9.03
N LEU A 186 -9.02 18.16 10.29
CA LEU A 186 -10.36 17.72 10.71
C LEU A 186 -11.41 18.84 10.56
N GLU A 187 -11.03 20.12 10.68
CA GLU A 187 -11.95 21.24 10.59
C GLU A 187 -12.51 21.37 9.16
N VAL A 188 -11.63 21.38 8.16
CA VAL A 188 -12.03 21.39 6.75
C VAL A 188 -12.87 20.16 6.40
N VAL A 189 -12.43 18.97 6.83
CA VAL A 189 -13.18 17.73 6.59
C VAL A 189 -14.57 17.78 7.21
N ALA A 190 -14.70 18.22 8.45
CA ALA A 190 -15.98 18.35 9.14
C ALA A 190 -16.93 19.36 8.43
N SER A 191 -16.38 20.44 7.89
CA SER A 191 -17.17 21.39 7.10
C SER A 191 -17.71 20.76 5.83
N LEU A 192 -16.85 20.06 5.06
CA LEU A 192 -17.24 19.37 3.83
C LEU A 192 -18.28 18.27 4.08
N LEU A 193 -18.10 17.48 5.15
CA LEU A 193 -19.06 16.44 5.51
C LEU A 193 -20.43 17.01 5.86
N ARG A 194 -20.50 18.12 6.59
CA ARG A 194 -21.78 18.79 6.90
C ARG A 194 -22.46 19.36 5.66
N GLU A 195 -21.69 20.00 4.77
CA GLU A 195 -22.19 20.61 3.55
C GLU A 195 -22.74 19.57 2.56
N HIS A 196 -22.05 18.42 2.43
CA HIS A 196 -22.34 17.40 1.41
C HIS A 196 -22.96 16.11 1.98
N LYS A 197 -23.40 16.09 3.25
CA LYS A 197 -23.91 14.87 3.92
C LYS A 197 -25.02 14.14 3.16
N ASP A 198 -25.83 14.89 2.42
CA ASP A 198 -26.97 14.34 1.68
C ASP A 198 -26.59 13.79 0.30
N ASP A 199 -25.42 14.15 -0.23
CA ASP A 199 -24.89 13.70 -1.52
C ASP A 199 -23.80 12.62 -1.39
N LEU A 200 -23.15 12.53 -0.21
CA LEU A 200 -22.04 11.62 0.01
C LEU A 200 -22.51 10.18 0.17
N ALA A 201 -21.93 9.30 -0.61
CA ALA A 201 -22.03 7.84 -0.46
C ALA A 201 -21.10 7.31 0.62
N GLY A 202 -19.89 7.86 0.71
CA GLY A 202 -18.90 7.41 1.67
C GLY A 202 -17.63 8.26 1.68
N VAL A 203 -16.78 7.97 2.64
CA VAL A 203 -15.44 8.56 2.78
C VAL A 203 -14.42 7.43 2.67
N ILE A 204 -13.36 7.62 1.86
CA ILE A 204 -12.25 6.68 1.76
C ILE A 204 -10.93 7.34 2.10
N LEU A 205 -10.09 6.68 2.91
CA LEU A 205 -8.74 7.13 3.22
C LEU A 205 -7.79 5.95 3.43
N GLU A 206 -6.49 6.19 3.21
CA GLU A 206 -5.44 5.39 3.82
C GLU A 206 -5.31 5.87 5.27
N PRO A 207 -5.55 5.05 6.31
CA PRO A 207 -5.45 5.51 7.72
C PRO A 207 -4.04 5.93 8.12
N PHE A 208 -3.05 5.48 7.37
CA PHE A 208 -1.67 5.94 7.34
C PHE A 208 -1.38 6.33 5.87
N GLN A 209 -1.48 7.65 5.57
CA GLN A 209 -1.50 8.09 4.18
C GLN A 209 -0.11 8.12 3.58
N ARG A 210 0.20 7.18 2.71
CA ARG A 210 1.52 7.01 2.06
C ARG A 210 2.63 6.73 3.08
N ILE A 211 3.25 7.76 3.64
CA ILE A 211 4.21 7.73 4.74
C ILE A 211 3.78 8.65 5.88
N ILE A 212 2.64 9.32 5.77
CA ILE A 212 2.19 10.34 6.72
C ILE A 212 1.26 9.68 7.75
N PRO A 213 1.63 9.63 9.03
CA PRO A 213 0.74 9.17 10.08
C PRO A 213 -0.41 10.15 10.31
N PRO A 214 -1.56 9.67 10.78
CA PRO A 214 -2.65 10.55 11.19
C PRO A 214 -2.19 11.41 12.38
N ALA A 215 -2.57 12.69 12.35
CA ALA A 215 -2.40 13.56 13.50
C ALA A 215 -3.28 13.05 14.66
N PRO A 216 -2.86 13.24 15.93
CA PRO A 216 -3.67 12.84 17.07
C PRO A 216 -5.10 13.38 17.00
N GLY A 217 -6.08 12.51 17.13
CA GLY A 217 -7.50 12.85 17.09
C GLY A 217 -8.11 13.00 15.68
N PHE A 218 -7.32 12.89 14.60
CA PHE A 218 -7.83 13.07 13.23
C PHE A 218 -8.76 11.95 12.79
N ILE A 219 -8.31 10.70 12.86
CA ILE A 219 -9.13 9.57 12.39
C ILE A 219 -10.26 9.25 13.37
N GLU A 220 -10.08 9.46 14.67
CA GLU A 220 -11.12 9.34 15.68
C GLU A 220 -12.23 10.38 15.45
N GLY A 221 -11.84 11.63 15.21
CA GLY A 221 -12.76 12.70 14.86
C GLY A 221 -13.50 12.44 13.55
N LEU A 222 -12.80 11.98 12.52
CA LEU A 222 -13.39 11.57 11.26
C LEU A 222 -14.42 10.45 11.45
N ARG A 223 -14.06 9.37 12.20
CA ARG A 223 -14.98 8.28 12.51
C ARG A 223 -16.24 8.78 13.22
N LYS A 224 -16.08 9.67 14.22
CA LYS A 224 -17.21 10.26 14.95
C LYS A 224 -18.15 11.01 14.02
N ILE A 225 -17.64 11.92 13.19
CA ILE A 225 -18.46 12.74 12.30
C ILE A 225 -19.14 11.91 11.23
N THR A 226 -18.45 10.93 10.64
CA THR A 226 -19.06 10.04 9.65
C THR A 226 -20.17 9.18 10.25
N ALA A 227 -20.00 8.71 11.47
CA ALA A 227 -21.05 7.95 12.20
C ALA A 227 -22.27 8.83 12.53
N GLU A 228 -22.07 10.07 13.00
CA GLU A 228 -23.15 11.03 13.28
C GLU A 228 -24.03 11.32 12.07
N HIS A 229 -23.45 11.31 10.86
CA HIS A 229 -24.17 11.54 9.60
C HIS A 229 -24.57 10.25 8.88
N GLY A 230 -24.28 9.06 9.43
CA GLY A 230 -24.54 7.79 8.80
C GLY A 230 -23.79 7.61 7.47
N ILE A 231 -22.62 8.23 7.31
CA ILE A 231 -21.77 8.14 6.13
C ILE A 231 -20.76 7.00 6.34
N PRO A 232 -20.76 5.93 5.52
CA PRO A 232 -19.78 4.86 5.64
C PRO A 232 -18.35 5.36 5.50
N LEU A 233 -17.47 4.88 6.40
CA LEU A 233 -16.04 5.13 6.39
C LEU A 233 -15.32 3.90 5.86
N ILE A 234 -14.47 4.08 4.84
CA ILE A 234 -13.66 3.03 4.22
C ILE A 234 -12.19 3.28 4.56
N PHE A 235 -11.55 2.31 5.22
CA PHE A 235 -10.10 2.30 5.35
C PHE A 235 -9.47 1.51 4.20
N ASN A 236 -8.67 2.21 3.37
CA ASN A 236 -7.78 1.51 2.46
C ASN A 236 -6.59 0.96 3.25
N GLU A 237 -6.67 -0.31 3.58
CA GLU A 237 -5.64 -1.06 4.29
C GLU A 237 -4.84 -2.01 3.39
N VAL A 238 -4.80 -1.73 2.10
CA VAL A 238 -3.99 -2.51 1.15
C VAL A 238 -2.50 -2.52 1.54
N VAL A 239 -2.01 -1.45 2.21
CA VAL A 239 -0.64 -1.36 2.74
C VAL A 239 -0.57 -1.69 4.22
N THR A 240 -1.49 -1.16 5.01
CA THR A 240 -1.46 -1.21 6.48
C THR A 240 -2.02 -2.48 7.07
N GLY A 241 -2.93 -3.15 6.36
CA GLY A 241 -3.52 -4.43 6.76
C GLY A 241 -2.45 -5.48 7.02
N PHE A 242 -2.48 -6.10 8.18
CA PHE A 242 -1.48 -7.05 8.67
C PHE A 242 -0.04 -6.54 8.72
N ARG A 243 0.17 -5.23 8.51
CA ARG A 243 1.51 -4.60 8.59
C ARG A 243 1.73 -3.84 9.89
N LEU A 244 0.79 -2.99 10.29
CA LEU A 244 0.92 -2.18 11.51
C LEU A 244 0.56 -2.99 12.78
N ALA A 245 -0.40 -3.88 12.64
CA ALA A 245 -0.79 -4.88 13.64
C ALA A 245 -1.43 -6.07 12.90
N TYR A 246 -1.78 -7.14 13.62
CA TYR A 246 -2.44 -8.31 13.03
C TYR A 246 -3.84 -7.95 12.50
N GLY A 247 -4.58 -7.08 13.21
CA GLY A 247 -5.84 -6.50 12.74
C GLY A 247 -5.68 -5.20 11.91
N GLY A 248 -4.47 -4.89 11.45
CA GLY A 248 -4.21 -3.73 10.59
C GLY A 248 -4.13 -2.39 11.33
N ALA A 249 -4.35 -1.30 10.57
CA ALA A 249 -4.37 0.04 11.14
C ALA A 249 -5.57 0.27 12.08
N GLN A 250 -6.65 -0.48 11.91
CA GLN A 250 -7.82 -0.43 12.80
C GLN A 250 -7.45 -0.80 14.23
N GLU A 251 -6.68 -1.89 14.39
CA GLU A 251 -6.14 -2.31 15.69
C GLU A 251 -5.10 -1.32 16.18
N TYR A 252 -4.15 -0.93 15.32
CA TYR A 252 -3.02 -0.08 15.67
C TYR A 252 -3.44 1.31 16.17
N TYR A 253 -4.42 1.95 15.52
CA TYR A 253 -4.94 3.27 15.88
C TYR A 253 -6.21 3.21 16.75
N GLY A 254 -6.80 2.03 16.98
CA GLY A 254 -8.00 1.87 17.80
C GLY A 254 -9.27 2.45 17.18
N VAL A 255 -9.36 2.55 15.85
CA VAL A 255 -10.51 3.11 15.12
C VAL A 255 -11.04 2.11 14.10
N VAL A 256 -12.32 1.74 14.23
CA VAL A 256 -12.96 0.75 13.36
C VAL A 256 -13.82 1.43 12.30
N PRO A 257 -13.50 1.28 10.99
CA PRO A 257 -14.32 1.79 9.88
C PRO A 257 -15.55 0.91 9.63
N ASP A 258 -16.37 1.26 8.64
CA ASP A 258 -17.50 0.41 8.20
C ASP A 258 -17.04 -0.65 7.18
N LEU A 259 -16.08 -0.32 6.33
CA LEU A 259 -15.43 -1.20 5.37
C LEU A 259 -13.92 -1.01 5.40
N CYS A 260 -13.18 -2.03 5.01
CA CYS A 260 -11.78 -1.89 4.64
C CYS A 260 -11.47 -2.63 3.34
N THR A 261 -10.39 -2.21 2.68
CA THR A 261 -9.80 -2.92 1.56
C THR A 261 -8.45 -3.49 1.95
N LEU A 262 -8.20 -4.74 1.60
CA LEU A 262 -7.00 -5.48 1.92
C LEU A 262 -6.30 -5.97 0.64
N GLY A 263 -5.01 -6.22 0.72
CA GLY A 263 -4.23 -6.71 -0.42
C GLY A 263 -2.83 -7.08 0.02
N LYS A 264 -1.89 -7.12 -0.94
CA LYS A 264 -0.47 -7.32 -0.66
C LYS A 264 -0.18 -8.51 0.27
N VAL A 265 -0.06 -8.26 1.57
CA VAL A 265 0.28 -9.26 2.60
C VAL A 265 -0.67 -10.46 2.58
N ILE A 266 -1.98 -10.24 2.40
CA ILE A 266 -2.98 -11.32 2.39
C ILE A 266 -2.84 -12.30 1.22
N GLY A 267 -2.10 -11.94 0.18
CA GLY A 267 -1.81 -12.80 -0.97
C GLY A 267 -0.50 -13.57 -0.85
N GLY A 268 0.31 -13.36 0.20
CA GLY A 268 1.60 -14.04 0.38
C GLY A 268 2.58 -13.88 -0.79
N GLY A 269 2.48 -12.75 -1.53
CA GLY A 269 3.28 -12.48 -2.74
C GLY A 269 2.56 -12.82 -4.06
N PHE A 270 1.36 -13.39 -4.01
CA PHE A 270 0.52 -13.67 -5.17
C PHE A 270 -0.59 -12.61 -5.33
N PRO A 271 -1.14 -12.43 -6.55
CA PRO A 271 -2.24 -11.50 -6.79
C PRO A 271 -3.50 -11.91 -6.00
N LEU A 272 -3.84 -11.13 -4.98
CA LEU A 272 -5.06 -11.24 -4.20
C LEU A 272 -5.32 -9.94 -3.45
N ALA A 273 -6.58 -9.53 -3.43
CA ALA A 273 -7.08 -8.45 -2.59
C ALA A 273 -8.50 -8.76 -2.13
N ALA A 274 -9.03 -7.96 -1.21
CA ALA A 274 -10.35 -8.17 -0.66
C ALA A 274 -11.00 -6.85 -0.24
N ILE A 275 -12.33 -6.83 -0.26
CA ILE A 275 -13.18 -5.91 0.49
C ILE A 275 -13.68 -6.69 1.70
N ALA A 276 -13.61 -6.08 2.88
CA ALA A 276 -14.16 -6.65 4.10
C ALA A 276 -14.90 -5.59 4.91
N GLY A 277 -15.91 -5.95 5.66
CA GLY A 277 -16.65 -5.01 6.47
C GLY A 277 -18.00 -5.50 6.92
N ARG A 278 -18.86 -4.54 7.31
CA ARG A 278 -20.18 -4.75 7.86
C ARG A 278 -21.07 -5.56 6.93
N ALA A 279 -21.78 -6.54 7.49
CA ALA A 279 -22.62 -7.48 6.74
C ALA A 279 -23.79 -6.81 5.99
N ASP A 280 -24.32 -5.69 6.48
CA ASP A 280 -25.40 -4.95 5.81
C ASP A 280 -24.91 -4.23 4.53
N ILE A 281 -23.66 -3.72 4.51
CA ILE A 281 -23.04 -3.14 3.31
C ILE A 281 -22.59 -4.26 2.37
N MET A 282 -21.97 -5.31 2.90
CA MET A 282 -21.51 -6.46 2.11
C MET A 282 -22.67 -7.26 1.48
N ALA A 283 -23.89 -7.15 2.03
CA ALA A 283 -25.10 -7.73 1.47
C ALA A 283 -25.37 -7.30 0.02
N HIS A 284 -24.87 -6.14 -0.41
CA HIS A 284 -25.01 -5.69 -1.79
C HIS A 284 -24.29 -6.58 -2.82
N PHE A 285 -23.40 -7.46 -2.39
CA PHE A 285 -22.80 -8.50 -3.25
C PHE A 285 -23.66 -9.78 -3.34
N ASP A 286 -24.80 -9.82 -2.67
CA ASP A 286 -25.73 -10.96 -2.63
C ASP A 286 -27.12 -10.52 -3.13
N ARG A 287 -27.46 -10.95 -4.36
CA ARG A 287 -28.71 -10.58 -5.01
C ARG A 287 -29.95 -11.04 -4.23
N ASP A 288 -29.88 -12.21 -3.58
CA ASP A 288 -31.02 -12.78 -2.84
C ASP A 288 -31.35 -11.95 -1.59
N ARG A 289 -30.38 -11.20 -1.07
CA ARG A 289 -30.57 -10.33 0.10
C ARG A 289 -31.08 -8.94 -0.24
N VAL A 290 -30.67 -8.37 -1.39
CA VAL A 290 -30.96 -6.96 -1.70
C VAL A 290 -31.80 -6.74 -2.95
N GLY A 291 -32.14 -7.80 -3.69
CA GLY A 291 -32.88 -7.73 -4.95
C GLY A 291 -32.03 -7.17 -6.12
N ASP A 292 -32.61 -7.13 -7.30
CA ASP A 292 -31.91 -6.71 -8.52
C ASP A 292 -31.44 -5.24 -8.48
N GLU A 293 -32.23 -4.35 -7.91
CA GLU A 293 -31.91 -2.92 -7.84
C GLU A 293 -30.78 -2.61 -6.83
N GLY A 294 -30.65 -3.44 -5.79
CA GLY A 294 -29.60 -3.31 -4.79
C GLY A 294 -28.33 -4.06 -5.10
N PHE A 295 -28.35 -4.96 -6.06
CA PHE A 295 -27.26 -5.88 -6.35
C PHE A 295 -26.06 -5.21 -7.03
N LEU A 296 -24.91 -5.31 -6.36
CA LEU A 296 -23.63 -4.91 -6.92
C LEU A 296 -22.96 -6.09 -7.62
N MET A 297 -22.93 -6.07 -8.94
CA MET A 297 -22.30 -7.12 -9.73
C MET A 297 -20.78 -7.06 -9.60
N GLN A 298 -20.17 -8.15 -9.12
CA GLN A 298 -18.72 -8.36 -9.10
C GLN A 298 -18.43 -9.81 -9.44
N VAL A 299 -17.65 -10.01 -10.49
CA VAL A 299 -17.15 -11.31 -10.95
C VAL A 299 -15.68 -11.17 -11.28
N GLY A 300 -14.87 -12.14 -10.87
CA GLY A 300 -13.44 -12.17 -11.16
C GLY A 300 -12.95 -13.60 -11.30
N THR A 301 -12.35 -13.93 -12.45
CA THR A 301 -11.86 -15.29 -12.74
C THR A 301 -10.90 -15.82 -11.68
N LEU A 302 -10.09 -14.93 -11.12
CA LEU A 302 -9.04 -15.28 -10.14
C LEU A 302 -9.40 -14.89 -8.70
N SER A 303 -10.62 -14.38 -8.46
CA SER A 303 -11.06 -13.99 -7.11
C SER A 303 -11.02 -15.18 -6.16
N GLY A 304 -10.29 -15.06 -5.06
CA GLY A 304 -10.14 -16.15 -4.07
C GLY A 304 -9.40 -17.37 -4.61
N ASN A 305 -8.47 -17.21 -5.57
CA ASN A 305 -7.72 -18.33 -6.12
C ASN A 305 -6.97 -19.11 -5.03
N PRO A 306 -6.95 -20.44 -5.11
CA PRO A 306 -6.46 -21.28 -4.01
C PRO A 306 -4.96 -21.17 -3.76
N VAL A 307 -4.17 -20.75 -4.75
CA VAL A 307 -2.70 -20.62 -4.58
C VAL A 307 -2.39 -19.38 -3.76
N ALA A 308 -2.97 -18.23 -4.13
CA ALA A 308 -2.81 -17.00 -3.36
C ALA A 308 -3.40 -17.13 -1.95
N ALA A 309 -4.54 -17.82 -1.81
CA ALA A 309 -5.16 -18.06 -0.52
C ALA A 309 -4.30 -18.95 0.40
N ALA A 310 -3.72 -20.02 -0.13
CA ALA A 310 -2.81 -20.89 0.65
C ALA A 310 -1.53 -20.16 1.06
N ALA A 311 -0.94 -19.35 0.16
CA ALA A 311 0.21 -18.52 0.47
C ALA A 311 -0.12 -17.43 1.50
N GLY A 312 -1.31 -16.82 1.38
CA GLY A 312 -1.84 -15.85 2.34
C GLY A 312 -2.01 -16.46 3.73
N LEU A 313 -2.68 -17.60 3.85
CA LEU A 313 -2.84 -18.31 5.12
C LEU A 313 -1.50 -18.61 5.79
N ALA A 314 -0.52 -19.13 5.04
CA ALA A 314 0.82 -19.40 5.57
C ALA A 314 1.50 -18.09 6.04
N THR A 315 1.30 -16.99 5.33
CA THR A 315 1.83 -15.68 5.71
C THR A 315 1.18 -15.17 7.00
N LEU A 316 -0.15 -15.24 7.12
CA LEU A 316 -0.87 -14.82 8.33
C LEU A 316 -0.50 -15.66 9.53
N GLU A 317 -0.27 -16.97 9.36
CA GLU A 317 0.20 -17.87 10.43
C GLU A 317 1.58 -17.46 10.96
N ILE A 318 2.50 -17.04 10.08
CA ILE A 318 3.83 -16.52 10.49
C ILE A 318 3.67 -15.21 11.26
N LEU A 319 2.80 -14.31 10.81
CA LEU A 319 2.57 -13.01 11.44
C LEU A 319 1.89 -13.12 12.81
N ARG A 320 1.07 -14.18 13.03
CA ARG A 320 0.41 -14.44 14.30
C ARG A 320 1.34 -14.98 15.39
N ARG A 321 2.56 -15.39 15.04
CA ARG A 321 3.53 -15.92 16.00
C ARG A 321 3.93 -14.86 17.03
N PRO A 322 4.06 -15.24 18.32
CA PRO A 322 4.52 -14.32 19.36
C PRO A 322 5.84 -13.65 18.98
N GLY A 323 5.96 -12.35 19.22
CA GLY A 323 7.16 -11.58 18.94
C GLY A 323 7.33 -11.11 17.48
N ALA A 324 6.43 -11.48 16.55
CA ALA A 324 6.55 -11.08 15.14
C ALA A 324 6.50 -9.55 14.99
N TYR A 325 5.47 -8.91 15.51
CA TYR A 325 5.31 -7.45 15.42
C TYR A 325 6.33 -6.70 16.28
N GLU A 326 6.64 -7.19 17.48
CA GLU A 326 7.68 -6.62 18.33
C GLU A 326 9.01 -6.55 17.61
N ARG A 327 9.40 -7.62 16.92
CA ARG A 327 10.63 -7.68 16.09
C ARG A 327 10.55 -6.74 14.90
N LEU A 328 9.42 -6.72 14.17
CA LEU A 328 9.21 -5.84 13.03
C LEU A 328 9.38 -4.37 13.43
N PHE A 329 8.72 -3.96 14.50
CA PHE A 329 8.79 -2.60 15.01
C PHE A 329 10.17 -2.26 15.63
N ALA A 330 10.82 -3.21 16.28
CA ALA A 330 12.19 -3.00 16.81
C ALA A 330 13.18 -2.74 15.65
N THR A 331 13.15 -3.55 14.60
CA THR A 331 13.95 -3.37 13.40
C THR A 331 13.68 -2.00 12.74
N GLY A 332 12.40 -1.65 12.59
CA GLY A 332 12.02 -0.36 12.01
C GLY A 332 12.48 0.83 12.86
N ARG A 333 12.33 0.79 14.19
CA ARG A 333 12.82 1.83 15.10
C ARG A 333 14.34 1.98 15.03
N GLU A 334 15.09 0.88 14.98
CA GLU A 334 16.54 0.91 14.82
C GLU A 334 16.97 1.61 13.53
N LEU A 335 16.33 1.25 12.42
CA LEU A 335 16.57 1.88 11.12
C LEU A 335 16.21 3.37 11.14
N MET A 336 15.04 3.74 11.64
CA MET A 336 14.61 5.14 11.73
C MET A 336 15.53 5.99 12.61
N ASN A 337 15.90 5.50 13.78
CA ASN A 337 16.81 6.21 14.69
C ASN A 337 18.18 6.40 14.03
N THR A 338 18.71 5.36 13.38
CA THR A 338 19.99 5.42 12.67
C THR A 338 19.95 6.45 11.54
N LEU A 339 18.90 6.44 10.70
CA LEU A 339 18.76 7.40 9.62
C LEU A 339 18.59 8.83 10.15
N ALA A 340 17.79 9.02 11.20
CA ALA A 340 17.60 10.33 11.84
C ALA A 340 18.91 10.93 12.35
N GLU A 341 19.77 10.11 13.00
CA GLU A 341 21.09 10.55 13.45
C GLU A 341 22.02 10.93 12.29
N LEU A 342 22.03 10.14 11.22
CA LEU A 342 22.83 10.42 10.03
C LEU A 342 22.37 11.70 9.31
N LEU A 343 21.06 11.88 9.15
CA LEU A 343 20.49 13.11 8.57
C LEU A 343 20.84 14.34 9.41
N LYS A 344 20.76 14.23 10.74
CA LYS A 344 21.18 15.32 11.65
C LYS A 344 22.65 15.67 11.48
N ARG A 345 23.53 14.68 11.33
CA ARG A 345 24.99 14.88 11.15
C ARG A 345 25.30 15.47 9.78
N SER A 346 24.56 15.13 8.73
CA SER A 346 24.77 15.67 7.40
C SER A 346 24.46 17.16 7.27
N GLY A 347 23.67 17.72 8.19
CA GLY A 347 23.21 19.12 8.14
C GLY A 347 22.21 19.41 7.04
N LEU A 348 21.80 18.42 6.24
CA LEU A 348 20.80 18.57 5.18
C LEU A 348 19.41 18.85 5.79
N PRO A 349 18.62 19.77 5.19
CA PRO A 349 17.24 19.97 5.62
C PRO A 349 16.43 18.73 5.27
N ALA A 350 16.12 17.90 6.26
CA ALA A 350 15.41 16.66 6.05
C ALA A 350 14.44 16.34 7.21
N ARG A 351 13.35 15.66 6.87
CA ARG A 351 12.36 15.12 7.81
C ARG A 351 12.25 13.62 7.58
N LEU A 352 12.41 12.85 8.65
CA LEU A 352 12.04 11.44 8.66
C LEU A 352 10.54 11.35 8.99
N VAL A 353 9.77 10.68 8.14
CA VAL A 353 8.31 10.60 8.23
C VAL A 353 7.89 9.14 8.13
N GLY A 354 6.99 8.70 9.00
CA GLY A 354 6.46 7.35 8.96
C GLY A 354 6.31 6.68 10.31
N GLU A 355 6.00 5.38 10.24
CA GLU A 355 5.96 4.44 11.34
C GLU A 355 7.07 3.38 11.16
N PRO A 356 7.51 2.70 12.20
CA PRO A 356 8.63 1.76 12.10
C PRO A 356 8.54 0.74 10.96
N PRO A 357 7.38 0.11 10.66
CA PRO A 357 7.27 -0.83 9.53
C PRO A 357 7.29 -0.20 8.14
N LEU A 358 7.14 1.15 8.07
CA LEU A 358 7.00 1.88 6.81
C LEU A 358 7.32 3.37 7.00
N PHE A 359 8.44 3.84 6.47
CA PHE A 359 8.88 5.24 6.60
C PHE A 359 9.65 5.70 5.36
N ASP A 360 9.96 7.00 5.29
CA ASP A 360 10.93 7.56 4.35
C ASP A 360 11.45 8.93 4.82
N VAL A 361 12.42 9.46 4.08
CA VAL A 361 12.94 10.82 4.23
C VAL A 361 12.28 11.76 3.23
N VAL A 362 11.96 12.96 3.68
CA VAL A 362 11.59 14.10 2.83
C VAL A 362 12.65 15.17 3.03
N PHE A 363 13.37 15.53 1.99
CA PHE A 363 14.41 16.55 2.07
C PHE A 363 13.78 17.96 2.10
N THR A 364 13.40 18.38 3.30
CA THR A 364 12.80 19.69 3.58
C THR A 364 13.02 20.11 5.03
N GLY A 365 13.11 21.40 5.27
CA GLY A 365 13.09 21.98 6.62
C GLY A 365 11.67 22.10 7.21
N ASP A 366 10.65 22.06 6.33
CA ASP A 366 9.25 22.27 6.71
C ASP A 366 8.61 21.04 7.36
N PRO A 367 7.55 21.19 8.16
CA PRO A 367 6.73 20.09 8.61
C PRO A 367 6.03 19.38 7.45
N VAL A 368 5.99 18.03 7.51
CA VAL A 368 5.27 17.18 6.55
C VAL A 368 4.08 16.56 7.26
N ARG A 369 2.90 17.14 7.07
CA ARG A 369 1.65 16.72 7.74
C ARG A 369 0.58 16.22 6.77
N ASP A 370 0.73 16.53 5.49
CA ASP A 370 -0.20 16.24 4.41
C ASP A 370 0.56 16.08 3.08
N TYR A 371 -0.18 15.81 2.01
CA TYR A 371 0.40 15.71 0.67
C TYR A 371 1.15 16.98 0.25
N ARG A 372 0.60 18.18 0.53
CA ARG A 372 1.23 19.45 0.16
C ARG A 372 2.55 19.68 0.91
N GLY A 373 2.65 19.15 2.12
CA GLY A 373 3.90 19.10 2.87
C GLY A 373 4.98 18.30 2.16
N THR A 374 4.63 17.19 1.51
CA THR A 374 5.60 16.40 0.73
C THR A 374 6.08 17.12 -0.54
N LEU A 375 5.23 17.94 -1.16
CA LEU A 375 5.60 18.71 -2.37
C LEU A 375 6.65 19.80 -2.10
N ARG A 376 6.86 20.19 -0.83
CA ARG A 376 7.93 21.11 -0.44
C ARG A 376 9.29 20.44 -0.33
N GLY A 377 9.34 19.12 -0.48
CA GLY A 377 10.57 18.35 -0.49
C GLY A 377 11.35 18.52 -1.79
N ASP A 378 12.68 18.47 -1.68
CA ASP A 378 13.58 18.42 -2.83
C ASP A 378 13.53 17.01 -3.46
N ALA A 379 12.75 16.89 -4.54
CA ALA A 379 12.58 15.63 -5.26
C ALA A 379 13.85 15.20 -6.01
N ASP A 380 14.70 16.16 -6.43
CA ASP A 380 15.95 15.86 -7.12
C ASP A 380 16.97 15.28 -6.16
N MET A 381 17.06 15.86 -4.96
CA MET A 381 17.91 15.33 -3.89
C MET A 381 17.45 13.92 -3.48
N LEU A 382 16.14 13.68 -3.36
CA LEU A 382 15.62 12.34 -3.06
C LEU A 382 15.98 11.33 -4.17
N ARG A 383 15.85 11.72 -5.44
CA ARG A 383 16.24 10.84 -6.57
C ARG A 383 17.75 10.52 -6.54
N ARG A 384 18.60 11.52 -6.29
CA ARG A 384 20.05 11.33 -6.14
C ARG A 384 20.35 10.39 -4.97
N PHE A 385 19.72 10.62 -3.82
CA PHE A 385 19.90 9.76 -2.65
C PHE A 385 19.54 8.30 -2.96
N ASN A 386 18.38 8.06 -3.60
CA ASN A 386 17.97 6.71 -3.98
C ASN A 386 18.93 6.06 -5.00
N ALA A 387 19.46 6.81 -5.95
CA ALA A 387 20.48 6.31 -6.89
C ALA A 387 21.78 5.91 -6.17
N LEU A 388 22.27 6.76 -5.28
CA LEU A 388 23.45 6.49 -4.46
C LEU A 388 23.28 5.27 -3.56
N LEU A 389 22.08 5.06 -3.00
CA LEU A 389 21.77 3.86 -2.22
C LEU A 389 21.80 2.60 -3.07
N ARG A 390 21.24 2.64 -4.27
CA ARG A 390 21.26 1.52 -5.21
C ARG A 390 22.68 1.15 -5.61
N GLU A 391 23.52 2.13 -5.87
CA GLU A 391 24.96 1.92 -6.11
C GLU A 391 25.67 1.26 -4.94
N ARG A 392 25.17 1.41 -3.74
CA ARG A 392 25.70 0.84 -2.48
C ARG A 392 24.98 -0.42 -2.03
N GLY A 393 24.22 -1.07 -2.93
CA GLY A 393 23.56 -2.33 -2.64
C GLY A 393 22.31 -2.22 -1.72
N VAL A 394 21.62 -1.07 -1.75
CA VAL A 394 20.31 -0.91 -1.07
C VAL A 394 19.27 -0.53 -2.10
N LEU A 395 18.23 -1.37 -2.23
CA LEU A 395 17.10 -1.14 -3.14
C LEU A 395 15.87 -0.71 -2.35
N LYS A 396 15.33 0.46 -2.66
CA LYS A 396 14.05 0.93 -2.10
C LYS A 396 13.15 1.50 -3.20
N GLY A 397 11.88 1.70 -2.88
CA GLY A 397 10.95 2.45 -3.72
C GLY A 397 11.29 3.95 -3.76
N GLU A 398 10.65 4.69 -4.65
CA GLU A 398 10.90 6.13 -4.79
C GLU A 398 10.66 6.91 -3.48
N SER A 399 9.68 6.49 -2.68
CA SER A 399 9.22 7.23 -1.51
C SER A 399 8.87 6.35 -0.30
N LYS A 400 9.47 5.15 -0.18
CA LYS A 400 9.15 4.24 0.94
C LYS A 400 10.25 3.24 1.21
N TYR A 401 10.61 3.11 2.50
CA TYR A 401 11.25 1.93 3.04
C TYR A 401 10.18 1.02 3.62
N TYR A 402 10.02 -0.18 3.07
CA TYR A 402 9.24 -1.24 3.69
C TYR A 402 10.15 -2.11 4.55
N VAL A 403 9.80 -2.29 5.82
CA VAL A 403 10.54 -3.19 6.72
C VAL A 403 9.93 -4.58 6.69
N SER A 404 10.79 -5.61 6.72
CA SER A 404 10.42 -7.03 6.72
C SER A 404 10.91 -7.73 7.96
N LEU A 405 10.20 -8.77 8.39
CA LEU A 405 10.67 -9.71 9.41
C LEU A 405 11.96 -10.47 9.00
N ALA A 406 12.29 -10.44 7.70
CA ALA A 406 13.46 -11.11 7.15
C ALA A 406 14.71 -10.23 7.11
N HIS A 407 14.64 -8.93 7.45
CA HIS A 407 15.83 -8.10 7.59
C HIS A 407 16.66 -8.54 8.80
N THR A 408 17.94 -8.81 8.56
CA THR A 408 18.90 -9.28 9.55
C THR A 408 19.73 -8.12 10.12
N SER A 409 20.45 -8.36 11.20
CA SER A 409 21.41 -7.38 11.73
C SER A 409 22.51 -7.00 10.74
N GLU A 410 22.87 -7.94 9.83
CA GLU A 410 23.80 -7.65 8.74
C GLU A 410 23.20 -6.70 7.71
N ASP A 411 21.92 -6.89 7.35
CA ASP A 411 21.20 -5.98 6.44
C ASP A 411 21.11 -4.57 7.02
N ILE A 412 20.82 -4.46 8.32
CA ILE A 412 20.76 -3.18 9.03
C ILE A 412 22.12 -2.47 9.03
N ARG A 413 23.19 -3.21 9.33
CA ARG A 413 24.56 -2.68 9.32
C ARG A 413 24.95 -2.20 7.92
N HIS A 414 24.72 -3.03 6.88
CA HIS A 414 24.99 -2.64 5.50
C HIS A 414 24.21 -1.39 5.07
N THR A 415 22.93 -1.32 5.44
CA THR A 415 22.07 -0.17 5.14
C THR A 415 22.59 1.11 5.81
N ARG A 416 23.03 1.02 7.06
CA ARG A 416 23.64 2.16 7.79
C ARG A 416 24.89 2.69 7.07
N GLU A 417 25.77 1.80 6.65
CA GLU A 417 27.00 2.15 5.90
C GLU A 417 26.64 2.81 4.56
N ALA A 418 25.66 2.26 3.84
CA ALA A 418 25.15 2.82 2.60
C ALA A 418 24.55 4.23 2.79
N TRP A 419 23.75 4.44 3.84
CA TRP A 419 23.20 5.75 4.18
C TRP A 419 24.27 6.77 4.49
N SER A 420 25.26 6.41 5.34
CA SER A 420 26.37 7.31 5.69
C SER A 420 27.11 7.79 4.44
N SER A 421 27.57 6.84 3.63
CA SER A 421 28.30 7.14 2.38
C SER A 421 27.44 7.89 1.35
N ALA A 422 26.13 7.61 1.25
CA ALA A 422 25.25 8.35 0.34
C ALA A 422 25.03 9.79 0.79
N LEU A 423 24.85 10.04 2.08
CA LEU A 423 24.68 11.39 2.64
C LEU A 423 25.98 12.20 2.55
N GLU A 424 27.14 11.59 2.79
CA GLU A 424 28.45 12.23 2.56
C GLU A 424 28.62 12.68 1.09
N ALA A 425 28.26 11.81 0.13
CA ALA A 425 28.31 12.15 -1.29
C ALA A 425 27.33 13.27 -1.67
N LEU A 426 26.14 13.34 -1.04
CA LEU A 426 25.17 14.43 -1.27
C LEU A 426 25.65 15.79 -0.74
N THR A 427 26.50 15.79 0.29
CA THR A 427 27.00 17.03 0.89
C THR A 427 28.32 17.52 0.31
N ALA A 428 29.00 16.67 -0.48
CA ALA A 428 30.28 17.02 -1.12
C ALA A 428 30.12 17.81 -2.43
N ASP A 429 28.93 17.78 -3.02
CA ASP A 429 28.57 18.53 -4.25
C ASP A 429 27.76 19.79 -3.91
#